data_89676a159a12d6178894f6521f0735ee
#
_entry.id   89676a159a12d6178894f6521f0735ee
#
_cell.length_a   1.000
_cell.length_b   1.000
_cell.length_c   1.000
_cell.angle_alpha   90.00
_cell.angle_beta   90.00
_cell.angle_gamma   90.00
#
_symmetry.space_group_name_H-M   'P 1'
#
loop_
_entity.id
_entity.type
_entity.pdbx_description
1 polymer ?
#
loop_
_entity_poly.entity_id
_entity_poly.type
_entity_poly.pdbx_seq_one_letter_code
_entity_poly.pdbx_strand_id
1 'polypeptide(L)'
;MPTPHQLLERFAGIKLAVLGDVICDRFIYGDVQRISPEAPVPVMRAQQEELKAGGAANVAHNALTLGASVHLFGIVGEDSWGESLRKLLAGLGLHTEGVLPVAQRRTTLKTRLMAGSQHLLRVDEGVTESISAEMENALLASLRAAVPSCDALVLSDYDKGVLTPRLAVQATKLFRDAEKPVICDPKPANIPRFV
;
A
#
# COMPACT_ATOMS: atom_id res chain seq x y z
N MET A 1 -11.30 -17.00 26.80
CA MET A 1 -10.74 -16.25 25.67
C MET A 1 -11.10 -17.00 24.38
N PRO A 2 -11.42 -16.33 23.27
CA PRO A 2 -11.69 -17.01 22.02
C PRO A 2 -10.44 -17.74 21.53
N THR A 3 -10.64 -18.90 20.88
CA THR A 3 -9.55 -19.62 20.23
C THR A 3 -9.05 -18.86 18.97
N PRO A 4 -7.83 -19.11 18.48
CA PRO A 4 -7.35 -18.50 17.22
C PRO A 4 -8.32 -18.71 16.06
N HIS A 5 -8.94 -19.89 15.94
CA HIS A 5 -9.92 -20.19 14.89
C HIS A 5 -11.19 -19.31 15.03
N GLN A 6 -11.73 -19.17 16.22
CA GLN A 6 -12.87 -18.29 16.49
C GLN A 6 -12.54 -16.81 16.27
N LEU A 7 -11.27 -16.39 16.42
CA LEU A 7 -10.84 -15.04 16.08
C LEU A 7 -10.82 -14.85 14.55
N LEU A 8 -10.30 -15.82 13.79
CA LEU A 8 -10.30 -15.76 12.32
C LEU A 8 -11.72 -15.70 11.74
N GLU A 9 -12.65 -16.48 12.28
CA GLU A 9 -14.08 -16.44 11.87
C GLU A 9 -14.71 -15.05 12.06
N ARG A 10 -14.22 -14.27 13.03
CA ARG A 10 -14.69 -12.91 13.28
C ARG A 10 -14.19 -11.87 12.28
N PHE A 11 -13.16 -12.17 11.48
CA PHE A 11 -12.73 -11.28 10.40
C PHE A 11 -13.75 -11.23 9.27
N ALA A 12 -14.51 -12.32 9.06
CA ALA A 12 -15.58 -12.33 8.10
C ALA A 12 -16.65 -11.28 8.49
N GLY A 13 -16.89 -10.33 7.57
CA GLY A 13 -17.86 -9.25 7.78
C GLY A 13 -17.30 -7.96 8.37
N ILE A 14 -16.05 -7.93 8.86
CA ILE A 14 -15.40 -6.68 9.25
C ILE A 14 -15.11 -5.85 8.00
N LYS A 15 -15.38 -4.56 8.07
CA LYS A 15 -15.14 -3.59 6.99
C LYS A 15 -14.06 -2.61 7.41
N LEU A 16 -12.93 -2.63 6.71
CA LEU A 16 -11.79 -1.80 7.05
C LEU A 16 -11.59 -0.68 6.02
N ALA A 17 -11.27 0.50 6.50
CA ALA A 17 -10.60 1.52 5.73
C ALA A 17 -9.09 1.39 5.95
N VAL A 18 -8.29 1.29 4.89
CA VAL A 18 -6.82 1.32 4.95
C VAL A 18 -6.36 2.56 4.20
N LEU A 19 -5.71 3.49 4.88
CA LEU A 19 -5.15 4.71 4.31
C LEU A 19 -3.63 4.70 4.45
N GLY A 20 -2.91 4.93 3.35
CA GLY A 20 -1.45 5.00 3.44
C GLY A 20 -0.72 4.97 2.10
N ASP A 21 0.56 4.63 2.16
CA ASP A 21 1.45 4.59 1.02
C ASP A 21 1.20 3.32 0.18
N VAL A 22 0.52 3.50 -0.95
CA VAL A 22 0.26 2.43 -1.93
C VAL A 22 1.51 2.21 -2.78
N ILE A 23 2.04 0.99 -2.77
CA ILE A 23 3.30 0.63 -3.42
C ILE A 23 3.04 -0.49 -4.42
N CYS A 24 3.68 -0.43 -5.58
CA CYS A 24 3.77 -1.53 -6.53
C CYS A 24 5.05 -2.33 -6.27
N ASP A 25 4.93 -3.57 -5.82
CA ASP A 25 6.06 -4.48 -5.70
C ASP A 25 6.17 -5.30 -6.98
N ARG A 26 7.27 -5.11 -7.73
CA ARG A 26 7.58 -5.81 -8.98
C ARG A 26 8.67 -6.83 -8.73
N PHE A 27 8.41 -8.09 -9.05
CA PHE A 27 9.39 -9.16 -8.97
C PHE A 27 9.77 -9.58 -10.38
N ILE A 28 11.07 -9.61 -10.67
CA ILE A 28 11.63 -10.15 -11.91
C ILE A 28 12.43 -11.38 -11.53
N TYR A 29 11.92 -12.54 -11.92
CA TYR A 29 12.57 -13.83 -11.69
C TYR A 29 13.40 -14.22 -12.91
N GLY A 30 14.56 -14.83 -12.68
CA GLY A 30 15.43 -15.30 -13.74
C GLY A 30 16.64 -16.04 -13.23
N ASP A 31 17.58 -16.34 -14.14
CA ASP A 31 18.82 -17.03 -13.85
C ASP A 31 20.03 -16.15 -14.09
N VAL A 32 21.04 -16.30 -13.23
CA VAL A 32 22.36 -15.71 -13.39
C VAL A 32 23.33 -16.82 -13.82
N GLN A 33 23.82 -16.74 -15.05
CA GLN A 33 24.68 -17.78 -15.63
C GLN A 33 26.10 -17.32 -15.87
N ARG A 34 26.37 -16.01 -15.88
CA ARG A 34 27.68 -15.45 -16.18
C ARG A 34 27.88 -14.07 -15.54
N ILE A 35 29.15 -13.69 -15.45
CA ILE A 35 29.57 -12.32 -15.18
C ILE A 35 29.66 -11.56 -16.50
N SER A 36 29.33 -10.26 -16.51
CA SER A 36 29.44 -9.42 -17.68
C SER A 36 30.92 -9.27 -18.09
N PRO A 37 31.24 -9.24 -19.41
CA PRO A 37 32.57 -8.88 -19.88
C PRO A 37 32.85 -7.37 -19.75
N GLU A 38 31.83 -6.53 -19.55
CA GLU A 38 31.94 -5.07 -19.45
C GLU A 38 32.27 -4.58 -18.05
N ALA A 39 31.89 -5.34 -17.02
CA ALA A 39 32.09 -5.03 -15.61
C ALA A 39 31.92 -6.28 -14.74
N PRO A 40 32.46 -6.34 -13.51
CA PRO A 40 32.31 -7.48 -12.60
C PRO A 40 30.91 -7.53 -11.97
N VAL A 41 29.89 -7.59 -12.81
CA VAL A 41 28.47 -7.66 -12.41
C VAL A 41 27.79 -8.89 -13.00
N PRO A 42 26.84 -9.54 -12.29
CA PRO A 42 26.09 -10.67 -12.80
C PRO A 42 25.19 -10.25 -13.97
N VAL A 43 25.10 -11.08 -14.99
CA VAL A 43 24.12 -10.94 -16.07
C VAL A 43 22.94 -11.86 -15.77
N MET A 44 21.80 -11.26 -15.47
CA MET A 44 20.55 -11.98 -15.22
C MET A 44 19.72 -12.06 -16.51
N ARG A 45 19.28 -13.26 -16.85
CA ARG A 45 18.30 -13.50 -17.90
C ARG A 45 16.91 -13.56 -17.26
N ALA A 46 16.10 -12.51 -17.44
CA ALA A 46 14.74 -12.47 -16.94
C ALA A 46 13.88 -13.51 -17.67
N GLN A 47 13.04 -14.22 -16.91
CA GLN A 47 12.15 -15.28 -17.38
C GLN A 47 10.69 -14.98 -17.06
N GLN A 48 10.42 -14.39 -15.90
CA GLN A 48 9.07 -14.13 -15.41
C GLN A 48 9.04 -12.79 -14.69
N GLU A 49 7.91 -12.10 -14.81
CA GLU A 49 7.59 -10.90 -14.07
C GLU A 49 6.28 -11.05 -13.31
N GLU A 50 6.25 -10.58 -12.08
CA GLU A 50 5.07 -10.62 -11.22
C GLU A 50 4.91 -9.28 -10.49
N LEU A 51 3.70 -8.73 -10.51
CA LEU A 51 3.33 -7.56 -9.71
C LEU A 51 2.57 -7.99 -8.47
N LYS A 52 2.88 -7.37 -7.33
CA LYS A 52 2.20 -7.60 -6.05
C LYS A 52 1.79 -6.27 -5.41
N ALA A 53 0.75 -6.36 -4.60
CA ALA A 53 0.35 -5.28 -3.72
C ALA A 53 1.43 -5.05 -2.65
N GLY A 54 1.93 -3.82 -2.53
CA GLY A 54 2.95 -3.41 -1.56
C GLY A 54 2.48 -2.27 -0.66
N GLY A 55 3.18 -2.02 0.43
CA GLY A 55 2.83 -0.98 1.39
C GLY A 55 1.43 -1.13 1.95
N ALA A 56 0.65 -0.05 1.98
CA ALA A 56 -0.74 -0.05 2.44
C ALA A 56 -1.62 -1.02 1.63
N ALA A 57 -1.33 -1.22 0.33
CA ALA A 57 -2.04 -2.20 -0.49
C ALA A 57 -1.79 -3.64 -0.04
N ASN A 58 -0.59 -3.97 0.46
CA ASN A 58 -0.31 -5.27 1.05
C ASN A 58 -1.06 -5.49 2.36
N VAL A 59 -1.15 -4.45 3.20
CA VAL A 59 -1.96 -4.49 4.44
C VAL A 59 -3.43 -4.76 4.09
N ALA A 60 -3.96 -4.05 3.10
CA ALA A 60 -5.33 -4.23 2.61
C ALA A 60 -5.56 -5.65 2.07
N HIS A 61 -4.63 -6.17 1.26
CA HIS A 61 -4.72 -7.53 0.71
C HIS A 61 -4.65 -8.60 1.79
N ASN A 62 -3.79 -8.45 2.80
CA ASN A 62 -3.72 -9.38 3.92
C ASN A 62 -5.02 -9.40 4.72
N ALA A 63 -5.61 -8.24 5.01
CA ALA A 63 -6.89 -8.16 5.71
C ALA A 63 -8.02 -8.80 4.88
N LEU A 64 -8.04 -8.57 3.56
CA LEU A 64 -9.00 -9.20 2.63
C LEU A 64 -8.85 -10.73 2.65
N THR A 65 -7.62 -11.25 2.61
CA THR A 65 -7.33 -12.69 2.65
C THR A 65 -7.80 -13.34 3.97
N LEU A 66 -7.84 -12.57 5.06
CA LEU A 66 -8.40 -13.00 6.34
C LEU A 66 -9.94 -12.93 6.39
N GLY A 67 -10.60 -12.45 5.33
CA GLY A 67 -12.06 -12.42 5.21
C GLY A 67 -12.70 -11.06 5.44
N ALA A 68 -11.93 -9.99 5.67
CA ALA A 68 -12.46 -8.64 5.80
C ALA A 68 -12.84 -8.05 4.42
N SER A 69 -13.80 -7.12 4.40
CA SER A 69 -14.01 -6.22 3.26
C SER A 69 -13.14 -4.98 3.44
N VAL A 70 -12.39 -4.56 2.40
CA VAL A 70 -11.39 -3.50 2.58
C VAL A 70 -11.54 -2.40 1.53
N HIS A 71 -11.69 -1.17 2.00
CA HIS A 71 -11.61 0.06 1.23
C HIS A 71 -10.19 0.63 1.35
N LEU A 72 -9.46 0.67 0.24
CA LEU A 72 -8.09 1.19 0.19
C LEU A 72 -8.09 2.65 -0.26
N PHE A 73 -7.36 3.47 0.50
CA PHE A 73 -7.16 4.90 0.23
C PHE A 73 -5.66 5.21 0.12
N GLY A 74 -5.30 5.95 -0.90
CA GLY A 74 -3.92 6.34 -1.14
C GLY A 74 -3.76 6.98 -2.52
N ILE A 75 -2.51 7.09 -2.96
CA ILE A 75 -2.17 7.75 -4.22
C ILE A 75 -1.29 6.84 -5.07
N VAL A 76 -1.53 6.86 -6.37
CA VAL A 76 -0.66 6.30 -7.41
C VAL A 76 -0.40 7.37 -8.47
N GLY A 77 0.61 7.21 -9.29
CA GLY A 77 0.84 8.05 -10.45
C GLY A 77 -0.17 7.80 -11.56
N GLU A 78 -0.41 8.79 -12.42
CA GLU A 78 -1.05 8.62 -13.73
C GLU A 78 -0.02 8.05 -14.74
N ASP A 79 0.55 6.89 -14.40
CA ASP A 79 1.53 6.17 -15.19
C ASP A 79 1.10 4.70 -15.37
N SER A 80 1.81 3.98 -16.23
CA SER A 80 1.51 2.57 -16.53
C SER A 80 1.55 1.65 -15.31
N TRP A 81 2.41 1.97 -14.32
CA TRP A 81 2.50 1.21 -13.08
C TRP A 81 1.30 1.47 -12.17
N GLY A 82 0.83 2.71 -12.07
CA GLY A 82 -0.37 3.07 -11.33
C GLY A 82 -1.62 2.42 -11.92
N GLU A 83 -1.75 2.40 -13.24
CA GLU A 83 -2.84 1.71 -13.93
C GLU A 83 -2.81 0.19 -13.69
N SER A 84 -1.61 -0.43 -13.84
CA SER A 84 -1.42 -1.86 -13.62
C SER A 84 -1.71 -2.26 -12.18
N LEU A 85 -1.23 -1.47 -11.21
CA LEU A 85 -1.49 -1.71 -9.80
C LEU A 85 -2.98 -1.59 -9.47
N ARG A 86 -3.68 -0.56 -9.95
CA ARG A 86 -5.12 -0.42 -9.70
C ARG A 86 -5.92 -1.58 -10.28
N LYS A 87 -5.57 -2.06 -11.49
CA LYS A 87 -6.18 -3.26 -12.09
C LYS A 87 -5.93 -4.50 -11.23
N LEU A 88 -4.69 -4.69 -10.76
CA LEU A 88 -4.34 -5.78 -9.86
C LEU A 88 -5.18 -5.74 -8.58
N LEU A 89 -5.25 -4.60 -7.92
CA LEU A 89 -5.97 -4.43 -6.64
C LEU A 89 -7.48 -4.68 -6.80
N ALA A 90 -8.09 -4.18 -7.88
CA ALA A 90 -9.49 -4.45 -8.21
C ALA A 90 -9.72 -5.94 -8.50
N GLY A 91 -8.80 -6.59 -9.23
CA GLY A 91 -8.84 -8.03 -9.50
C GLY A 91 -8.71 -8.90 -8.26
N LEU A 92 -8.06 -8.40 -7.20
CA LEU A 92 -8.01 -9.04 -5.90
C LEU A 92 -9.31 -8.88 -5.08
N GLY A 93 -10.23 -8.01 -5.49
CA GLY A 93 -11.49 -7.74 -4.79
C GLY A 93 -11.43 -6.61 -3.77
N LEU A 94 -10.39 -5.77 -3.82
CA LEU A 94 -10.30 -4.56 -2.99
C LEU A 94 -11.19 -3.44 -3.56
N HIS A 95 -11.83 -2.68 -2.68
CA HIS A 95 -12.50 -1.41 -3.07
C HIS A 95 -11.42 -0.34 -3.24
N THR A 96 -11.19 0.09 -4.49
CA THR A 96 -10.07 0.94 -4.89
C THR A 96 -10.48 2.35 -5.32
N GLU A 97 -11.72 2.75 -5.10
CA GLU A 97 -12.26 4.06 -5.45
C GLU A 97 -11.52 5.20 -4.72
N GLY A 98 -10.92 4.88 -3.56
CA GLY A 98 -10.08 5.79 -2.78
C GLY A 98 -8.60 5.80 -3.21
N VAL A 99 -8.19 5.01 -4.20
CA VAL A 99 -6.83 5.03 -4.76
C VAL A 99 -6.79 6.03 -5.91
N LEU A 100 -6.33 7.25 -5.61
CA LEU A 100 -6.39 8.39 -6.51
C LEU A 100 -5.18 8.41 -7.46
N PRO A 101 -5.38 8.46 -8.78
CA PRO A 101 -4.30 8.73 -9.73
C PRO A 101 -3.93 10.21 -9.72
N VAL A 102 -2.63 10.52 -9.79
CA VAL A 102 -2.10 11.88 -9.74
C VAL A 102 -1.07 12.11 -10.84
N ALA A 103 -1.34 13.03 -11.77
CA ALA A 103 -0.54 13.27 -12.96
C ALA A 103 0.92 13.68 -12.68
N GLN A 104 1.16 14.41 -11.60
CA GLN A 104 2.48 14.97 -11.27
C GLN A 104 3.29 14.09 -10.31
N ARG A 105 2.82 12.88 -10.02
CA ARG A 105 3.46 11.95 -9.10
C ARG A 105 3.73 10.62 -9.80
N ARG A 106 4.92 10.08 -9.60
CA ARG A 106 5.23 8.72 -10.06
C ARG A 106 4.71 7.70 -9.07
N THR A 107 4.19 6.58 -9.58
CA THR A 107 3.84 5.43 -8.75
C THR A 107 5.07 4.92 -8.01
N THR A 108 4.97 4.71 -6.71
CA THR A 108 6.05 4.10 -5.93
C THR A 108 6.20 2.64 -6.37
N LEU A 109 7.35 2.33 -6.97
CA LEU A 109 7.68 1.01 -7.49
C LEU A 109 8.91 0.46 -6.77
N LYS A 110 8.84 -0.81 -6.36
CA LYS A 110 9.97 -1.54 -5.80
C LYS A 110 10.23 -2.78 -6.64
N THR A 111 11.23 -2.71 -7.51
CA THR A 111 11.64 -3.82 -8.36
C THR A 111 12.65 -4.70 -7.64
N ARG A 112 12.37 -6.00 -7.54
CA ARG A 112 13.26 -7.02 -6.96
C ARG A 112 13.70 -7.98 -8.04
N LEU A 113 15.02 -8.11 -8.22
CA LEU A 113 15.63 -9.08 -9.10
C LEU A 113 15.93 -10.35 -8.30
N MET A 114 15.33 -11.47 -8.71
CA MET A 114 15.37 -12.75 -8.02
C MET A 114 16.01 -13.83 -8.89
N ALA A 115 17.08 -14.47 -8.40
CA ALA A 115 17.63 -15.69 -9.02
C ALA A 115 17.28 -16.88 -8.15
N GLY A 116 16.31 -17.69 -8.60
CA GLY A 116 15.69 -18.69 -7.74
C GLY A 116 15.10 -18.07 -6.47
N SER A 117 15.57 -18.50 -5.30
CA SER A 117 15.18 -17.93 -4.00
C SER A 117 16.06 -16.74 -3.56
N GLN A 118 17.14 -16.44 -4.27
CA GLN A 118 18.10 -15.42 -3.90
C GLN A 118 17.66 -14.04 -4.40
N HIS A 119 17.61 -13.05 -3.49
CA HIS A 119 17.39 -11.65 -3.83
C HIS A 119 18.73 -11.02 -4.24
N LEU A 120 18.86 -10.64 -5.51
CA LEU A 120 20.10 -10.08 -6.08
C LEU A 120 20.21 -8.57 -5.87
N LEU A 121 19.14 -7.86 -6.18
CA LEU A 121 19.09 -6.40 -6.14
C LEU A 121 17.65 -5.92 -5.97
N ARG A 122 17.50 -4.79 -5.27
CA ARG A 122 16.25 -4.02 -5.26
C ARG A 122 16.50 -2.63 -5.84
N VAL A 123 15.62 -2.22 -6.76
CA VAL A 123 15.57 -0.87 -7.30
C VAL A 123 14.28 -0.21 -6.80
N ASP A 124 14.42 0.91 -6.11
CA ASP A 124 13.29 1.69 -5.59
C ASP A 124 13.10 2.94 -6.46
N GLU A 125 11.89 3.12 -6.98
CA GLU A 125 11.49 4.25 -7.82
C GLU A 125 10.27 4.95 -7.19
N GLY A 126 10.06 6.20 -7.54
CA GLY A 126 8.95 7.01 -7.03
C GLY A 126 9.44 8.20 -6.22
N VAL A 127 8.53 8.85 -5.54
CA VAL A 127 8.76 10.06 -4.76
C VAL A 127 8.47 9.83 -3.28
N THR A 128 9.16 10.58 -2.42
CA THR A 128 8.98 10.52 -0.96
C THR A 128 8.45 11.84 -0.38
N GLU A 129 8.34 12.85 -1.23
CA GLU A 129 7.81 14.15 -0.85
C GLU A 129 6.35 14.04 -0.40
N SER A 130 6.00 14.87 0.58
CA SER A 130 4.63 14.97 1.07
C SER A 130 3.66 15.34 -0.05
N ILE A 131 2.48 14.77 0.00
CA ILE A 131 1.39 15.13 -0.92
C ILE A 131 0.92 16.56 -0.70
N SER A 132 0.32 17.18 -1.73
CA SER A 132 -0.23 18.53 -1.63
C SER A 132 -1.49 18.58 -0.76
N ALA A 133 -1.84 19.76 -0.28
CA ALA A 133 -3.07 19.97 0.48
C ALA A 133 -4.33 19.62 -0.33
N GLU A 134 -4.30 19.77 -1.65
CA GLU A 134 -5.39 19.36 -2.55
C GLU A 134 -5.58 17.85 -2.53
N MET A 135 -4.49 17.09 -2.62
CA MET A 135 -4.51 15.63 -2.56
C MET A 135 -4.97 15.13 -1.19
N GLU A 136 -4.50 15.75 -0.09
CA GLU A 136 -5.00 15.48 1.26
C GLU A 136 -6.51 15.67 1.35
N ASN A 137 -7.02 16.80 0.84
CA ASN A 137 -8.44 17.12 0.87
C ASN A 137 -9.26 16.11 0.06
N ALA A 138 -8.77 15.67 -1.11
CA ALA A 138 -9.41 14.64 -1.92
C ALA A 138 -9.47 13.30 -1.19
N LEU A 139 -8.37 12.87 -0.57
CA LEU A 139 -8.34 11.65 0.25
C LEU A 139 -9.27 11.75 1.45
N LEU A 140 -9.30 12.88 2.15
CA LEU A 140 -10.20 13.11 3.28
C LEU A 140 -11.68 13.10 2.86
N ALA A 141 -12.01 13.65 1.70
CA ALA A 141 -13.37 13.63 1.17
C ALA A 141 -13.82 12.18 0.88
N SER A 142 -12.97 11.39 0.20
CA SER A 142 -13.24 9.98 -0.08
C SER A 142 -13.34 9.16 1.20
N LEU A 143 -12.43 9.37 2.16
CA LEU A 143 -12.43 8.68 3.43
C LEU A 143 -13.68 9.00 4.25
N ARG A 144 -14.10 10.28 4.30
CA ARG A 144 -15.32 10.72 4.99
C ARG A 144 -16.56 10.03 4.47
N ALA A 145 -16.66 9.85 3.15
CA ALA A 145 -17.77 9.13 2.54
C ALA A 145 -17.80 7.63 2.95
N ALA A 146 -16.64 7.04 3.24
CA ALA A 146 -16.51 5.64 3.63
C ALA A 146 -16.70 5.41 5.14
N VAL A 147 -16.58 6.44 6.01
CA VAL A 147 -16.73 6.29 7.47
C VAL A 147 -17.98 5.51 7.87
N PRO A 148 -19.20 5.79 7.33
CA PRO A 148 -20.40 5.05 7.74
C PRO A 148 -20.34 3.55 7.46
N SER A 149 -19.63 3.14 6.40
CA SER A 149 -19.56 1.76 5.93
C SER A 149 -18.36 0.97 6.46
N CYS A 150 -17.43 1.59 7.18
CA CYS A 150 -16.24 0.94 7.73
C CYS A 150 -16.34 0.81 9.25
N ASP A 151 -15.78 -0.27 9.81
CA ASP A 151 -15.76 -0.53 11.26
C ASP A 151 -14.51 0.04 11.92
N ALA A 152 -13.41 0.16 11.19
CA ALA A 152 -12.14 0.67 11.70
C ALA A 152 -11.31 1.33 10.60
N LEU A 153 -10.32 2.15 11.01
CA LEU A 153 -9.29 2.73 10.14
C LEU A 153 -7.92 2.14 10.47
N VAL A 154 -7.17 1.78 9.45
CA VAL A 154 -5.75 1.44 9.53
C VAL A 154 -4.95 2.52 8.79
N LEU A 155 -4.01 3.15 9.48
CA LEU A 155 -3.03 4.09 8.90
C LEU A 155 -1.71 3.32 8.70
N SER A 156 -1.27 3.19 7.44
CA SER A 156 -0.10 2.39 7.06
C SER A 156 0.97 3.28 6.42
N ASP A 157 2.03 3.59 7.19
CA ASP A 157 3.09 4.53 6.84
C ASP A 157 4.37 3.81 6.39
N TYR A 158 4.72 3.99 5.13
CA TYR A 158 5.98 3.51 4.53
C TYR A 158 6.93 4.66 4.19
N ASP A 159 6.67 5.87 4.72
CA ASP A 159 7.48 7.08 4.50
C ASP A 159 7.60 7.44 3.00
N LYS A 160 6.45 7.36 2.30
CA LYS A 160 6.33 7.76 0.89
C LYS A 160 5.48 9.02 0.71
N GLY A 161 5.25 9.75 1.81
CA GLY A 161 4.68 11.08 1.83
C GLY A 161 3.16 11.17 1.75
N VAL A 162 2.43 10.06 1.73
CA VAL A 162 0.95 10.10 1.76
C VAL A 162 0.45 10.51 3.15
N LEU A 163 0.97 9.87 4.21
CA LEU A 163 0.54 10.17 5.57
C LEU A 163 1.28 11.40 6.12
N THR A 164 0.83 12.59 5.69
CA THR A 164 1.26 13.84 6.30
C THR A 164 0.71 13.96 7.73
N PRO A 165 1.32 14.78 8.62
CA PRO A 165 0.78 15.02 9.95
C PRO A 165 -0.68 15.50 9.92
N ARG A 166 -1.03 16.40 8.99
CA ARG A 166 -2.39 16.93 8.83
C ARG A 166 -3.37 15.83 8.42
N LEU A 167 -3.02 15.02 7.41
CA LEU A 167 -3.89 13.94 6.94
C LEU A 167 -4.10 12.89 8.02
N ALA A 168 -3.04 12.47 8.71
CA ALA A 168 -3.11 11.49 9.78
C ALA A 168 -4.02 11.94 10.93
N VAL A 169 -3.86 13.17 11.40
CA VAL A 169 -4.69 13.76 12.48
C VAL A 169 -6.15 13.85 12.05
N GLN A 170 -6.43 14.36 10.84
CA GLN A 170 -7.81 14.52 10.37
C GLN A 170 -8.49 13.19 10.09
N ALA A 171 -7.79 12.23 9.49
CA ALA A 171 -8.31 10.88 9.28
C ALA A 171 -8.64 10.18 10.61
N THR A 172 -7.74 10.30 11.59
CA THR A 172 -7.96 9.78 12.94
C THR A 172 -9.19 10.42 13.58
N LYS A 173 -9.32 11.75 13.49
CA LYS A 173 -10.47 12.45 14.04
C LYS A 173 -11.79 12.01 13.41
N LEU A 174 -11.84 11.82 12.09
CA LEU A 174 -13.05 11.35 11.39
C LEU A 174 -13.59 10.03 11.95
N PHE A 175 -12.70 9.07 12.24
CA PHE A 175 -13.12 7.77 12.77
C PHE A 175 -13.41 7.83 14.27
N ARG A 176 -12.63 8.56 15.05
CA ARG A 176 -12.89 8.75 16.50
C ARG A 176 -14.19 9.47 16.77
N ASP A 177 -14.54 10.49 15.99
CA ASP A 177 -15.84 11.21 16.12
C ASP A 177 -17.03 10.26 15.81
N ALA A 178 -16.79 9.18 15.04
CA ALA A 178 -17.76 8.13 14.77
C ALA A 178 -17.64 6.93 15.74
N GLU A 179 -16.88 7.07 16.83
CA GLU A 179 -16.62 6.03 17.84
C GLU A 179 -15.99 4.74 17.27
N LYS A 180 -15.19 4.88 16.18
CA LYS A 180 -14.54 3.76 15.49
C LYS A 180 -13.04 3.71 15.81
N PRO A 181 -12.46 2.50 16.03
CA PRO A 181 -11.06 2.35 16.34
C PRO A 181 -10.16 2.77 15.18
N VAL A 182 -8.99 3.32 15.52
CA VAL A 182 -7.92 3.66 14.59
C VAL A 182 -6.65 2.95 15.01
N ILE A 183 -6.05 2.23 14.08
CA ILE A 183 -4.80 1.50 14.24
C ILE A 183 -3.75 2.18 13.38
N CYS A 184 -2.58 2.47 13.94
CA CYS A 184 -1.46 3.07 13.21
C CYS A 184 -0.28 2.11 13.16
N ASP A 185 0.30 1.94 11.97
CA ASP A 185 1.57 1.23 11.74
C ASP A 185 2.58 2.21 11.10
N PRO A 186 3.20 3.09 11.92
CA PRO A 186 4.12 4.09 11.44
C PRO A 186 5.55 3.55 11.34
N LYS A 187 6.34 4.12 10.43
CA LYS A 187 7.80 4.02 10.54
C LYS A 187 8.26 4.62 11.87
N PRO A 188 9.27 4.03 12.55
CA PRO A 188 9.73 4.51 13.86
C PRO A 188 10.03 6.01 13.90
N ALA A 189 10.64 6.56 12.86
CA ALA A 189 10.95 7.99 12.75
C ALA A 189 9.69 8.88 12.66
N ASN A 190 8.54 8.32 12.26
CA ASN A 190 7.30 9.05 12.04
C ASN A 190 6.31 8.93 13.21
N ILE A 191 6.61 8.13 14.23
CA ILE A 191 5.74 7.97 15.42
C ILE A 191 5.24 9.33 15.97
N PRO A 192 6.07 10.39 16.10
CA PRO A 192 5.60 11.68 16.59
C PRO A 192 4.50 12.36 15.74
N ARG A 193 4.28 11.91 14.50
CA ARG A 193 3.19 12.43 13.63
C ARG A 193 1.81 11.91 14.04
N PHE A 194 1.75 10.85 14.84
CA PHE A 194 0.53 10.11 15.18
C PHE A 194 0.14 10.24 16.67
N VAL A 195 0.92 10.97 17.46
CA VAL A 195 0.73 11.16 18.91
C VAL A 195 0.11 12.53 19.19
#